data_3e4946a100e2ed6361dd0d2f7440259b
#
_entry.id   3e4946a100e2ed6361dd0d2f7440259b
#
_cell.length_a   1.000
_cell.length_b   1.000
_cell.length_c   1.000
_cell.angle_alpha   90.00
_cell.angle_beta   90.00
_cell.angle_gamma   90.00
#
_symmetry.space_group_name_H-M   'P 1'
#
loop_
_entity.id
_entity.type
_entity.pdbx_description
1 polymer ?
#
loop_
_entity_poly.entity_id
_entity_poly.type
_entity_poly.pdbx_seq_one_letter_code
_entity_poly.pdbx_strand_id
1 'polypeptide(L)'
;MENSNPQRKLKHEQIQYIEFLSKDLARAKEFYTSCFGWSFTDYGPDYTAFEGDYVDGGFTTGKPVNGTVLVVLYSEDIENTKQKVINAGGIIVKDIFDFPGGKRFQFTDPDGYELAVWSL
;
A
#
# COMPACT_ATOMS: atom_id res chain seq x y z
N MET A 1 3.05 -21.58 4.30
CA MET A 1 2.97 -21.31 4.77
C MET A 1 2.43 -21.06 5.38
N GLU A 2 2.17 -21.05 5.59
CA GLU A 2 1.72 -20.87 6.18
C GLU A 2 1.45 -20.05 6.74
N ASN A 3 1.27 -19.83 6.69
CA ASN A 3 0.87 -19.16 7.04
C ASN A 3 0.19 -18.42 7.57
N SER A 4 -0.11 -18.56 7.34
CA SER A 4 -0.85 -17.50 7.93
C SER A 4 -2.02 -18.01 8.72
N ASN A 5 -1.96 -17.81 9.99
CA ASN A 5 -3.06 -18.07 10.90
C ASN A 5 -3.86 -16.77 10.99
N PRO A 6 -5.07 -16.70 10.39
CA PRO A 6 -5.85 -15.45 10.41
C PRO A 6 -6.07 -14.90 11.81
N GLN A 7 -6.23 -15.79 12.80
CA GLN A 7 -6.49 -15.36 14.17
C GLN A 7 -5.32 -14.63 14.79
N ARG A 8 -4.11 -14.83 14.27
CA ARG A 8 -2.92 -14.14 14.77
C ARG A 8 -2.97 -12.64 14.51
N LYS A 9 -3.63 -12.25 13.42
CA LYS A 9 -3.79 -10.84 13.04
C LYS A 9 -4.99 -10.19 13.70
N LEU A 10 -5.94 -10.99 14.13
CA LEU A 10 -7.19 -10.46 14.65
C LEU A 10 -7.01 -10.08 16.12
N LYS A 11 -6.90 -8.78 16.36
CA LYS A 11 -6.76 -8.22 17.69
C LYS A 11 -7.96 -7.35 18.01
N HIS A 12 -8.49 -7.50 19.20
CA HIS A 12 -9.71 -6.81 19.61
C HIS A 12 -9.59 -5.29 19.38
N GLU A 13 -10.51 -4.74 18.59
CA GLU A 13 -10.66 -3.31 18.34
C GLU A 13 -9.45 -2.61 17.72
N GLN A 14 -8.55 -3.35 17.08
CA GLN A 14 -7.41 -2.77 16.38
C GLN A 14 -7.68 -2.74 14.87
N ILE A 15 -7.00 -1.85 14.18
CA ILE A 15 -7.13 -1.73 12.72
C ILE A 15 -6.64 -3.04 12.09
N GLN A 16 -7.50 -3.69 11.31
CA GLN A 16 -7.18 -4.97 10.70
C GLN A 16 -7.28 -4.94 9.18
N TYR A 17 -8.02 -3.98 8.62
CA TYR A 17 -8.29 -3.97 7.18
C TYR A 17 -8.33 -2.54 6.67
N ILE A 18 -7.69 -2.29 5.53
CA ILE A 18 -7.74 -0.98 4.87
C ILE A 18 -8.30 -1.19 3.47
N GLU A 19 -9.38 -0.50 3.14
CA GLU A 19 -10.00 -0.63 1.85
C GLU A 19 -9.93 0.68 1.08
N PHE A 20 -9.52 0.57 -0.19
CA PHE A 20 -9.40 1.70 -1.11
C PHE A 20 -10.45 1.61 -2.19
N LEU A 21 -10.92 2.75 -2.66
CA LEU A 21 -11.69 2.82 -3.91
C LEU A 21 -10.71 2.96 -5.06
N SER A 22 -10.94 2.24 -6.15
CA SER A 22 -10.07 2.29 -7.32
C SER A 22 -10.90 2.39 -8.58
N LYS A 23 -10.46 3.22 -9.51
CA LYS A 23 -11.11 3.32 -10.81
C LYS A 23 -10.62 2.27 -11.79
N ASP A 24 -9.55 1.54 -11.44
CA ASP A 24 -8.97 0.53 -12.32
C ASP A 24 -8.24 -0.51 -11.47
N LEU A 25 -8.94 -1.58 -11.11
CA LEU A 25 -8.38 -2.62 -10.25
C LEU A 25 -7.17 -3.31 -10.84
N ALA A 26 -7.18 -3.54 -12.17
CA ALA A 26 -6.05 -4.20 -12.82
C ALA A 26 -4.78 -3.37 -12.68
N ARG A 27 -4.91 -2.08 -12.84
CA ARG A 27 -3.78 -1.16 -12.74
C ARG A 27 -3.29 -1.04 -11.29
N ALA A 28 -4.20 -1.00 -10.33
CA ALA A 28 -3.84 -0.96 -8.92
C ALA A 28 -3.06 -2.23 -8.53
N LYS A 29 -3.55 -3.39 -8.94
CA LYS A 29 -2.86 -4.66 -8.66
C LYS A 29 -1.46 -4.68 -9.27
N GLU A 30 -1.35 -4.27 -10.52
CA GLU A 30 -0.06 -4.25 -11.19
C GLU A 30 0.94 -3.35 -10.48
N PHE A 31 0.50 -2.17 -10.09
CA PHE A 31 1.35 -1.22 -9.40
C PHE A 31 1.89 -1.79 -8.07
N TYR A 32 0.99 -2.25 -7.21
CA TYR A 32 1.40 -2.72 -5.88
C TYR A 32 2.17 -4.03 -5.93
N THR A 33 1.88 -4.89 -6.90
CA THR A 33 2.68 -6.10 -7.11
C THR A 33 4.08 -5.74 -7.59
N SER A 34 4.19 -4.80 -8.54
CA SER A 34 5.49 -4.38 -9.07
C SER A 34 6.35 -3.66 -8.04
N CYS A 35 5.73 -2.79 -7.24
CA CYS A 35 6.46 -2.01 -6.24
C CYS A 35 6.88 -2.84 -5.05
N PHE A 36 5.95 -3.60 -4.49
CA PHE A 36 6.11 -4.16 -3.16
C PHE A 36 5.93 -5.66 -3.10
N GLY A 37 5.61 -6.30 -4.22
CA GLY A 37 5.42 -7.75 -4.26
C GLY A 37 4.14 -8.22 -3.62
N TRP A 38 3.15 -7.35 -3.47
CA TRP A 38 1.87 -7.77 -2.90
C TRP A 38 1.18 -8.75 -3.83
N SER A 39 0.50 -9.74 -3.25
CA SER A 39 -0.29 -10.71 -3.98
C SER A 39 -1.76 -10.43 -3.77
N PHE A 40 -2.54 -10.60 -4.83
CA PHE A 40 -3.96 -10.25 -4.81
C PHE A 40 -4.83 -11.47 -5.12
N THR A 41 -5.98 -11.52 -4.50
CA THR A 41 -7.03 -12.50 -4.79
C THR A 41 -8.27 -11.73 -5.21
N ASP A 42 -8.79 -12.04 -6.39
CA ASP A 42 -9.99 -11.38 -6.90
C ASP A 42 -11.24 -12.05 -6.33
N TYR A 43 -12.20 -11.23 -5.97
CA TYR A 43 -13.52 -11.68 -5.52
C TYR A 43 -14.56 -11.01 -6.41
N GLY A 44 -14.74 -11.60 -7.62
CA GLY A 44 -15.59 -11.01 -8.64
C GLY A 44 -14.86 -9.92 -9.40
N PRO A 45 -15.56 -9.22 -10.32
CA PRO A 45 -14.92 -8.22 -11.17
C PRO A 45 -14.66 -6.88 -10.48
N ASP A 46 -15.28 -6.63 -9.32
CA ASP A 46 -15.26 -5.32 -8.69
C ASP A 46 -14.52 -5.28 -7.37
N TYR A 47 -13.82 -6.36 -7.01
CA TYR A 47 -13.10 -6.39 -5.75
C TYR A 47 -11.86 -7.27 -5.83
N THR A 48 -10.76 -6.78 -5.26
CA THR A 48 -9.55 -7.58 -5.10
C THR A 48 -8.95 -7.28 -3.72
N ALA A 49 -8.36 -8.30 -3.11
CA ALA A 49 -7.85 -8.19 -1.75
C ALA A 49 -6.40 -8.63 -1.67
N PHE A 50 -5.66 -8.04 -0.76
CA PHE A 50 -4.31 -8.47 -0.44
C PHE A 50 -4.22 -8.82 1.04
N GLU A 51 -3.28 -9.68 1.38
CA GLU A 51 -3.07 -10.13 2.74
C GLU A 51 -1.67 -9.77 3.20
N GLY A 52 -1.58 -9.12 4.34
CA GLY A 52 -0.31 -8.79 4.96
C GLY A 52 -0.13 -9.57 6.25
N ASP A 53 1.03 -9.44 6.88
CA ASP A 53 1.29 -10.12 8.14
C ASP A 53 0.53 -9.50 9.30
N TYR A 54 0.26 -8.20 9.23
CA TYR A 54 -0.40 -7.47 10.31
C TYR A 54 -1.72 -6.86 9.90
N VAL A 55 -1.81 -6.34 8.69
CA VAL A 55 -3.00 -5.66 8.18
C VAL A 55 -3.29 -6.20 6.79
N ASP A 56 -4.56 -6.54 6.56
CA ASP A 56 -5.03 -6.90 5.23
C ASP A 56 -5.64 -5.68 4.56
N GLY A 57 -5.98 -5.80 3.31
CA GLY A 57 -6.67 -4.73 2.63
C GLY A 57 -7.24 -5.15 1.31
N GLY A 58 -7.81 -4.20 0.62
CA GLY A 58 -8.39 -4.46 -0.69
C GLY A 58 -8.71 -3.20 -1.44
N PHE A 59 -9.10 -3.41 -2.68
CA PHE A 59 -9.53 -2.34 -3.57
C PHE A 59 -10.89 -2.73 -4.13
N THR A 60 -11.83 -1.81 -4.06
CA THR A 60 -13.15 -1.98 -4.66
C THR A 60 -13.35 -0.93 -5.73
N THR A 61 -14.06 -1.29 -6.81
CA THR A 61 -14.34 -0.35 -7.89
C THR A 61 -15.10 0.86 -7.37
N GLY A 62 -14.61 2.04 -7.68
CA GLY A 62 -15.27 3.27 -7.26
C GLY A 62 -14.40 4.48 -7.55
N LYS A 63 -14.91 5.64 -7.16
CA LYS A 63 -14.20 6.90 -7.37
C LYS A 63 -13.24 7.14 -6.21
N PRO A 64 -11.93 7.26 -6.46
CA PRO A 64 -10.96 7.49 -5.39
C PRO A 64 -11.22 8.79 -4.64
N VAL A 65 -11.02 8.74 -3.32
CA VAL A 65 -11.09 9.92 -2.46
C VAL A 65 -9.77 9.98 -1.69
N ASN A 66 -9.06 11.09 -1.84
CA ASN A 66 -7.72 11.25 -1.27
C ASN A 66 -7.70 12.40 -0.26
N GLY A 67 -6.73 12.37 0.65
CA GLY A 67 -6.41 13.54 1.46
C GLY A 67 -6.87 13.49 2.91
N THR A 68 -7.44 12.39 3.38
CA THR A 68 -7.91 12.31 4.77
C THR A 68 -7.02 11.46 5.67
N VAL A 69 -6.40 10.43 5.12
CA VAL A 69 -5.55 9.49 5.87
C VAL A 69 -4.29 9.24 5.05
N LEU A 70 -3.14 9.21 5.72
CA LEU A 70 -1.89 8.87 5.05
C LEU A 70 -1.48 7.47 5.50
N VAL A 71 -1.45 6.55 4.55
CA VAL A 71 -0.98 5.18 4.80
C VAL A 71 0.54 5.17 4.64
N VAL A 72 1.23 4.65 5.64
CA VAL A 72 2.70 4.67 5.68
C VAL A 72 3.22 3.25 5.72
N LEU A 73 4.07 2.92 4.75
CA LEU A 73 4.75 1.63 4.68
C LEU A 73 6.14 1.74 5.32
N TYR A 74 6.70 0.63 5.72
CA TYR A 74 8.07 0.59 6.23
C TYR A 74 9.00 -0.03 5.18
N SER A 75 10.21 0.50 5.09
CA SER A 75 11.24 -0.06 4.23
C SER A 75 12.55 -0.20 5.00
N GLU A 76 13.27 -1.28 4.74
CA GLU A 76 14.62 -1.43 5.28
C GLU A 76 15.67 -0.70 4.43
N ASP A 77 15.29 -0.31 3.20
CA ASP A 77 16.17 0.36 2.26
C ASP A 77 15.35 1.37 1.46
N ILE A 78 15.24 2.57 1.99
CA ILE A 78 14.32 3.57 1.46
C ILE A 78 14.68 4.04 0.05
N GLU A 79 15.99 4.11 -0.25
CA GLU A 79 16.43 4.51 -1.60
C GLU A 79 15.99 3.48 -2.63
N ASN A 80 16.14 2.21 -2.31
CA ASN A 80 15.74 1.14 -3.21
C ASN A 80 14.22 1.13 -3.39
N THR A 81 13.48 1.32 -2.30
CA THR A 81 12.02 1.34 -2.37
C THR A 81 11.54 2.52 -3.21
N LYS A 82 12.16 3.69 -3.05
CA LYS A 82 11.82 4.85 -3.86
C LYS A 82 12.01 4.55 -5.35
N GLN A 83 13.13 3.89 -5.70
CA GLN A 83 13.38 3.56 -7.09
C GLN A 83 12.34 2.57 -7.63
N LYS A 84 11.91 1.60 -6.82
CA LYS A 84 10.87 0.67 -7.23
C LYS A 84 9.54 1.38 -7.50
N VAL A 85 9.21 2.36 -6.68
CA VAL A 85 8.00 3.16 -6.87
C VAL A 85 8.07 3.90 -8.20
N ILE A 86 9.19 4.55 -8.46
CA ILE A 86 9.39 5.28 -9.73
C ILE A 86 9.28 4.33 -10.92
N ASN A 87 9.94 3.19 -10.84
CA ASN A 87 9.95 2.22 -11.94
C ASN A 87 8.56 1.64 -12.22
N ALA A 88 7.72 1.57 -11.20
CA ALA A 88 6.36 1.04 -11.35
C ALA A 88 5.36 2.12 -11.79
N GLY A 89 5.80 3.36 -11.96
CA GLY A 89 4.96 4.44 -12.44
C GLY A 89 4.37 5.33 -11.35
N GLY A 90 4.79 5.15 -10.11
CA GLY A 90 4.40 6.06 -9.03
C GLY A 90 5.09 7.41 -9.19
N ILE A 91 4.47 8.44 -8.67
CA ILE A 91 4.98 9.81 -8.76
C ILE A 91 5.45 10.25 -7.38
N ILE A 92 6.73 10.64 -7.27
CA ILE A 92 7.27 11.14 -6.01
C ILE A 92 6.75 12.55 -5.80
N VAL A 93 5.97 12.75 -4.75
CA VAL A 93 5.42 14.07 -4.43
C VAL A 93 6.21 14.76 -3.32
N LYS A 94 6.97 13.99 -2.53
CA LYS A 94 7.85 14.54 -1.53
C LYS A 94 9.08 13.64 -1.43
N ASP A 95 10.23 14.18 -1.82
CA ASP A 95 11.46 13.38 -1.82
C ASP A 95 11.91 13.07 -0.39
N ILE A 96 12.86 12.15 -0.26
CA ILE A 96 13.32 11.68 1.03
C ILE A 96 13.74 12.84 1.91
N PHE A 97 13.18 12.88 3.12
CA PHE A 97 13.52 13.87 4.12
C PHE A 97 13.65 13.22 5.49
N ASP A 98 14.43 13.85 6.35
CA ASP A 98 14.66 13.36 7.71
C ASP A 98 13.55 13.87 8.64
N PHE A 99 13.21 13.05 9.62
CA PHE A 99 12.33 13.43 10.71
C PHE A 99 12.82 12.75 11.99
N PRO A 100 12.36 13.19 13.16
CA PRO A 100 12.75 12.50 14.40
C PRO A 100 12.30 11.04 14.35
N GLY A 101 13.26 10.13 14.27
CA GLY A 101 13.00 8.70 14.19
C GLY A 101 13.42 8.05 12.90
N GLY A 102 13.70 8.81 11.85
CA GLY A 102 14.13 8.20 10.60
C GLY A 102 14.02 9.10 9.39
N LYS A 103 13.71 8.49 8.26
CA LYS A 103 13.58 9.15 6.96
C LYS A 103 12.27 8.71 6.33
N ARG A 104 11.74 9.54 5.41
CA ARG A 104 10.55 9.12 4.68
C ARG A 104 10.42 9.89 3.36
N PHE A 105 9.68 9.31 2.41
CA PHE A 105 9.26 10.00 1.19
C PHE A 105 7.78 9.74 0.99
N GLN A 106 7.17 10.51 0.09
CA GLN A 106 5.75 10.35 -0.22
C GLN A 106 5.57 10.28 -1.73
N PHE A 107 4.58 9.49 -2.15
CA PHE A 107 4.33 9.25 -3.57
C PHE A 107 2.83 9.11 -3.80
N THR A 108 2.43 9.24 -5.06
CA THR A 108 1.05 8.91 -5.44
C THR A 108 1.03 7.65 -6.27
N ASP A 109 -0.02 6.84 -6.05
CA ASP A 109 -0.26 5.62 -6.81
C ASP A 109 -1.08 5.93 -8.07
N PRO A 110 -1.42 4.92 -8.92
CA PRO A 110 -2.17 5.19 -10.15
C PRO A 110 -3.55 5.80 -9.96
N ASP A 111 -4.17 5.60 -8.80
CA ASP A 111 -5.46 6.21 -8.49
C ASP A 111 -5.32 7.61 -7.91
N GLY A 112 -4.09 8.06 -7.68
CA GLY A 112 -3.82 9.37 -7.10
C GLY A 112 -3.76 9.39 -5.58
N TYR A 113 -3.82 8.24 -4.93
CA TYR A 113 -3.66 8.19 -3.48
C TYR A 113 -2.23 8.53 -3.10
N GLU A 114 -2.11 9.39 -2.10
CA GLU A 114 -0.79 9.70 -1.55
C GLU A 114 -0.49 8.74 -0.41
N LEU A 115 0.65 8.07 -0.50
CA LEU A 115 1.16 7.18 0.53
C LEU A 115 2.57 7.62 0.89
N ALA A 116 3.07 7.11 2.00
CA ALA A 116 4.43 7.37 2.42
C ALA A 116 5.17 6.07 2.67
N VAL A 117 6.50 6.15 2.60
CA VAL A 117 7.39 5.05 3.00
C VAL A 117 8.41 5.64 3.97
N TRP A 118 8.64 4.96 5.09
CA TRP A 118 9.61 5.41 6.06
C TRP A 118 10.66 4.34 6.33
N SER A 119 11.78 4.77 6.87
CA SER A 119 12.89 3.90 7.22
C SER A 119 13.59 4.45 8.46
N LEU A 120 14.25 3.58 9.20
CA LEU A 120 15.13 4.00 10.29
C LEU A 120 16.36 4.72 9.76
#